data_3c09178a7a776080d95dd76434e3ad33
#
_entry.id   3c09178a7a776080d95dd76434e3ad33
#
_cell.length_a   1.000
_cell.length_b   1.000
_cell.length_c   1.000
_cell.angle_alpha   90.00
_cell.angle_beta   90.00
_cell.angle_gamma   90.00
#
_symmetry.space_group_name_H-M   'P 1'
#
loop_
_entity.id
_entity.type
_entity.pdbx_description
1 polymer ?
#
loop_
_entity_poly.entity_id
_entity_poly.type
_entity_poly.pdbx_seq_one_letter_code
_entity_poly.pdbx_strand_id
1 'polypeptide(L)'
;MPSAAERTRTLVQSTCSAVLLVTGLEPAHPWQAVPESRRVGPEGDLFLEFPADSPVVRAATHAQDDELTAVLEITDVAPVSVPHRIRGRARVSGWLTSVPGMAEPGRMILRLETAEAYVDDLWGAGGVEPEELRDAAADPLAVHEAELLQHLHAAHGEQVQTLCTLLGERVGAQGNVVPVALDRFGLRVRCTGAECFDARFDFPEPVRDVAELRHAMHTLFEAAAR
;
A
#
# COMPACT_ATOMS: atom_id res chain seq x y z
N MET A 1 -7.62 -4.72 13.73
CA MET A 1 -6.58 -3.79 13.20
C MET A 1 -5.52 -4.63 12.50
N PRO A 2 -5.10 -4.30 11.27
CA PRO A 2 -4.06 -5.05 10.57
C PRO A 2 -2.70 -4.90 11.28
N SER A 3 -1.89 -5.96 11.29
CA SER A 3 -0.52 -5.91 11.81
C SER A 3 0.39 -5.08 10.91
N ALA A 4 1.58 -4.68 11.38
CA ALA A 4 2.58 -4.00 10.56
C ALA A 4 2.99 -4.87 9.36
N ALA A 5 3.14 -6.18 9.56
CA ALA A 5 3.47 -7.14 8.51
C ALA A 5 2.38 -7.25 7.44
N GLU A 6 1.09 -7.35 7.82
CA GLU A 6 -0.03 -7.35 6.88
C GLU A 6 -0.09 -6.06 6.06
N ARG A 7 0.13 -4.90 6.69
CA ARG A 7 0.15 -3.59 6.03
C ARG A 7 1.32 -3.48 5.05
N THR A 8 2.52 -3.89 5.44
CA THR A 8 3.70 -3.92 4.57
C THR A 8 3.46 -4.82 3.38
N ARG A 9 2.96 -6.04 3.59
CA ARG A 9 2.64 -6.99 2.52
C ARG A 9 1.58 -6.43 1.56
N THR A 10 0.56 -5.76 2.09
CA THR A 10 -0.46 -5.08 1.29
C THR A 10 0.16 -4.01 0.40
N LEU A 11 1.03 -3.14 0.94
CA LEU A 11 1.71 -2.10 0.17
C LEU A 11 2.65 -2.68 -0.90
N VAL A 12 3.37 -3.76 -0.61
CA VAL A 12 4.21 -4.44 -1.60
C VAL A 12 3.38 -4.98 -2.76
N GLN A 13 2.20 -5.53 -2.51
CA GLN A 13 1.35 -6.17 -3.54
C GLN A 13 0.35 -5.22 -4.20
N SER A 14 0.20 -4.00 -3.69
CA SER A 14 -0.70 -2.98 -4.24
C SER A 14 -0.09 -2.25 -5.45
N THR A 15 -0.86 -1.37 -6.06
CA THR A 15 -0.43 -0.53 -7.19
C THR A 15 0.33 0.74 -6.75
N CYS A 16 0.79 0.81 -5.50
CA CYS A 16 1.55 1.94 -4.98
C CYS A 16 2.87 2.15 -5.74
N SER A 17 3.34 3.39 -5.80
CA SER A 17 4.64 3.72 -6.36
C SER A 17 5.76 3.06 -5.56
N ALA A 18 6.72 2.44 -6.24
CA ALA A 18 7.88 1.84 -5.60
C ALA A 18 9.16 2.11 -6.39
N VAL A 19 10.26 2.30 -5.67
CA VAL A 19 11.60 2.54 -6.23
C VAL A 19 12.59 1.63 -5.52
N LEU A 20 13.43 0.94 -6.26
CA LEU A 20 14.51 0.10 -5.73
C LEU A 20 15.82 0.92 -5.68
N LEU A 21 16.27 1.21 -4.49
CA LEU A 21 17.56 1.85 -4.23
C LEU A 21 18.62 0.76 -4.02
N VAL A 22 19.64 0.77 -4.86
CA VAL A 22 20.73 -0.21 -4.81
C VAL A 22 22.01 0.49 -4.36
N THR A 23 22.72 -0.07 -3.40
CA THR A 23 23.94 0.52 -2.87
C THR A 23 24.99 0.72 -3.99
N GLY A 24 25.51 1.94 -4.10
CA GLY A 24 26.51 2.29 -5.12
C GLY A 24 25.98 2.47 -6.54
N LEU A 25 24.66 2.38 -6.75
CA LEU A 25 24.05 2.63 -8.06
C LEU A 25 23.24 3.94 -8.03
N GLU A 26 23.64 4.87 -8.88
CA GLU A 26 22.87 6.09 -9.15
C GLU A 26 22.32 6.00 -10.58
N PRO A 27 21.04 5.63 -10.76
CA PRO A 27 20.44 5.56 -12.09
C PRO A 27 20.33 6.97 -12.69
N ALA A 28 20.60 7.10 -14.00
CA ALA A 28 20.52 8.39 -14.70
C ALA A 28 19.10 9.00 -14.61
N HIS A 29 18.10 8.15 -14.50
CA HIS A 29 16.70 8.54 -14.33
C HIS A 29 16.00 7.72 -13.27
N PRO A 30 15.19 8.31 -12.37
CA PRO A 30 14.48 7.60 -11.29
C PRO A 30 13.62 6.44 -11.78
N TRP A 31 12.96 6.55 -12.95
CA TRP A 31 12.13 5.48 -13.51
C TRP A 31 12.88 4.18 -13.82
N GLN A 32 14.22 4.24 -13.99
CA GLN A 32 15.06 3.05 -14.23
C GLN A 32 15.20 2.16 -12.98
N ALA A 33 14.83 2.67 -11.82
CA ALA A 33 14.81 1.96 -10.54
C ALA A 33 13.38 1.54 -10.12
N VAL A 34 12.38 1.74 -10.98
CA VAL A 34 10.99 1.35 -10.74
C VAL A 34 10.76 -0.05 -11.29
N PRO A 35 10.40 -1.06 -10.45
CA PRO A 35 10.04 -2.36 -10.95
C PRO A 35 8.71 -2.31 -11.71
N GLU A 36 8.61 -3.04 -12.82
CA GLU A 36 7.38 -3.13 -13.62
C GLU A 36 6.32 -4.00 -12.95
N SER A 37 6.75 -5.03 -12.25
CA SER A 37 5.90 -5.83 -11.37
C SER A 37 6.65 -6.23 -10.09
N ARG A 38 5.88 -6.55 -9.06
CA ARG A 38 6.42 -7.01 -7.78
C ARG A 38 5.48 -7.99 -7.11
N ARG A 39 6.06 -8.97 -6.42
CA ARG A 39 5.31 -9.97 -5.65
C ARG A 39 6.13 -10.45 -4.46
N VAL A 40 5.45 -10.92 -3.43
CA VAL A 40 6.07 -11.60 -2.29
C VAL A 40 6.06 -13.11 -2.54
N GLY A 41 7.22 -13.72 -2.43
CA GLY A 41 7.38 -15.16 -2.51
C GLY A 41 6.98 -15.89 -1.23
N PRO A 42 7.02 -17.23 -1.25
CA PRO A 42 6.60 -18.06 -0.12
C PRO A 42 7.50 -17.88 1.13
N GLU A 43 8.77 -17.52 0.94
CA GLU A 43 9.72 -17.30 2.04
C GLU A 43 9.75 -15.84 2.54
N GLY A 44 8.86 -14.97 2.03
CA GLY A 44 8.83 -13.56 2.40
C GLY A 44 9.72 -12.66 1.53
N ASP A 45 10.51 -13.23 0.63
CA ASP A 45 11.34 -12.47 -0.31
C ASP A 45 10.50 -11.74 -1.34
N LEU A 46 11.02 -10.64 -1.85
CA LEU A 46 10.37 -9.88 -2.91
C LEU A 46 10.97 -10.24 -4.28
N PHE A 47 10.11 -10.53 -5.23
CA PHE A 47 10.46 -10.73 -6.62
C PHE A 47 10.05 -9.51 -7.42
N LEU A 48 11.02 -8.86 -8.04
CA LEU A 48 10.90 -7.58 -8.71
C LEU A 48 11.26 -7.77 -10.19
N GLU A 49 10.36 -7.41 -11.07
CA GLU A 49 10.57 -7.53 -12.52
C GLU A 49 11.05 -6.20 -13.09
N PHE A 50 12.11 -6.27 -13.91
CA PHE A 50 12.70 -5.12 -14.59
C PHE A 50 12.97 -5.43 -16.06
N PRO A 51 13.09 -4.42 -16.95
CA PRO A 51 13.70 -4.61 -18.25
C PRO A 51 15.12 -5.19 -18.12
N ALA A 52 15.46 -6.18 -18.95
CA ALA A 52 16.75 -6.87 -18.86
C ALA A 52 17.97 -5.94 -19.08
N ASP A 53 17.78 -4.82 -19.77
CA ASP A 53 18.79 -3.79 -20.02
C ASP A 53 18.83 -2.69 -18.96
N SER A 54 18.05 -2.79 -17.88
CA SER A 54 18.04 -1.78 -16.82
C SER A 54 19.38 -1.73 -16.08
N PRO A 55 19.78 -0.55 -15.54
CA PRO A 55 20.98 -0.41 -14.72
C PRO A 55 20.97 -1.31 -13.48
N VAL A 56 19.79 -1.50 -12.88
CA VAL A 56 19.60 -2.35 -11.69
C VAL A 56 19.91 -3.82 -12.02
N VAL A 57 19.41 -4.33 -13.14
CA VAL A 57 19.68 -5.69 -13.59
C VAL A 57 21.17 -5.88 -13.89
N ARG A 58 21.81 -4.91 -14.56
CA ARG A 58 23.26 -4.97 -14.81
C ARG A 58 24.05 -5.01 -13.50
N ALA A 59 23.71 -4.17 -12.53
CA ALA A 59 24.35 -4.18 -11.22
C ALA A 59 24.20 -5.55 -10.53
N ALA A 60 22.98 -6.09 -10.46
CA ALA A 60 22.71 -7.39 -9.84
C ALA A 60 23.40 -8.57 -10.56
N THR A 61 23.56 -8.50 -11.91
CA THR A 61 24.20 -9.55 -12.68
C THR A 61 25.74 -9.51 -12.58
N HIS A 62 26.33 -8.33 -12.36
CA HIS A 62 27.77 -8.14 -12.31
C HIS A 62 28.33 -8.05 -10.89
N ALA A 63 27.50 -8.11 -9.86
CA ALA A 63 27.95 -8.18 -8.48
C ALA A 63 28.82 -9.44 -8.31
N GLN A 64 30.11 -9.24 -7.97
CA GLN A 64 31.09 -10.33 -7.86
C GLN A 64 30.95 -11.14 -6.58
N ASP A 65 30.35 -10.52 -5.54
CA ASP A 65 29.99 -11.14 -4.27
C ASP A 65 28.47 -11.03 -4.13
N ASP A 66 27.82 -12.08 -3.65
CA ASP A 66 26.34 -12.19 -3.51
C ASP A 66 25.72 -11.17 -2.51
N GLU A 67 26.41 -10.09 -2.20
CA GLU A 67 26.05 -9.13 -1.15
C GLU A 67 25.65 -7.75 -1.69
N LEU A 68 24.93 -7.69 -2.81
CA LEU A 68 24.40 -6.41 -3.29
C LEU A 68 23.20 -6.00 -2.43
N THR A 69 23.40 -5.04 -1.52
CA THR A 69 22.33 -4.53 -0.68
C THR A 69 21.42 -3.57 -1.43
N ALA A 70 20.12 -3.68 -1.16
CA ALA A 70 19.12 -2.82 -1.76
C ALA A 70 17.97 -2.54 -0.79
N VAL A 71 17.24 -1.45 -1.06
CA VAL A 71 16.04 -1.04 -0.33
C VAL A 71 14.93 -0.77 -1.33
N LEU A 72 13.81 -1.46 -1.21
CA LEU A 72 12.58 -1.12 -1.92
C LEU A 72 11.83 -0.07 -1.08
N GLU A 73 11.75 1.15 -1.58
CA GLU A 73 10.92 2.20 -1.00
C GLU A 73 9.57 2.25 -1.70
N ILE A 74 8.50 2.22 -0.91
CA ILE A 74 7.11 2.25 -1.39
C ILE A 74 6.44 3.50 -0.82
N THR A 75 5.72 4.23 -1.67
CA THR A 75 4.93 5.38 -1.25
C THR A 75 3.48 5.17 -1.66
N ASP A 76 2.61 5.17 -0.66
CA ASP A 76 1.17 5.07 -0.84
C ASP A 76 0.53 6.46 -0.89
N VAL A 77 -0.28 6.69 -1.93
CA VAL A 77 -0.92 7.97 -2.20
C VAL A 77 -2.41 7.78 -2.37
N ALA A 78 -3.22 8.56 -1.66
CA ALA A 78 -4.68 8.52 -1.79
C ALA A 78 -5.12 8.66 -3.26
N PRO A 79 -5.97 7.75 -3.76
CA PRO A 79 -6.41 7.77 -5.16
C PRO A 79 -7.43 8.87 -5.47
N VAL A 80 -7.85 9.63 -4.46
CA VAL A 80 -8.81 10.74 -4.54
C VAL A 80 -8.12 12.06 -4.22
N SER A 81 -8.72 13.17 -4.67
CA SER A 81 -8.18 14.51 -4.42
C SER A 81 -8.46 14.93 -2.97
N VAL A 82 -7.39 15.06 -2.16
CA VAL A 82 -7.47 15.40 -0.75
C VAL A 82 -6.15 16.05 -0.30
N PRO A 83 -6.15 16.96 0.69
CA PRO A 83 -4.92 17.45 1.31
C PRO A 83 -4.12 16.31 1.94
N HIS A 84 -2.79 16.43 1.96
CA HIS A 84 -1.90 15.42 2.54
C HIS A 84 -2.11 14.02 1.96
N ARG A 85 -1.98 13.90 0.63
CA ARG A 85 -2.30 12.67 -0.12
C ARG A 85 -1.43 11.47 0.21
N ILE A 86 -0.21 11.64 0.73
CA ILE A 86 0.62 10.51 1.15
C ILE A 86 -0.04 9.89 2.38
N ARG A 87 -0.43 8.61 2.25
CA ARG A 87 -1.11 7.83 3.29
C ARG A 87 -0.13 6.96 4.07
N GLY A 88 0.96 6.57 3.43
CA GLY A 88 1.95 5.70 4.04
C GLY A 88 3.22 5.55 3.21
N ARG A 89 4.23 5.01 3.88
CA ARG A 89 5.49 4.59 3.28
C ARG A 89 5.89 3.25 3.87
N ALA A 90 6.50 2.41 3.04
CA ALA A 90 7.16 1.21 3.51
C ALA A 90 8.57 1.13 2.91
N ARG A 91 9.45 0.49 3.65
CA ARG A 91 10.81 0.16 3.24
C ARG A 91 11.03 -1.32 3.50
N VAL A 92 11.55 -2.00 2.50
CA VAL A 92 12.00 -3.40 2.63
C VAL A 92 13.45 -3.44 2.19
N SER A 93 14.36 -3.75 3.11
CA SER A 93 15.80 -3.83 2.87
C SER A 93 16.28 -5.28 2.89
N GLY A 94 17.35 -5.54 2.15
CA GLY A 94 17.93 -6.88 2.06
C GLY A 94 18.98 -7.02 0.97
N TRP A 95 19.19 -8.26 0.56
CA TRP A 95 20.19 -8.63 -0.45
C TRP A 95 19.53 -8.90 -1.79
N LEU A 96 20.07 -8.27 -2.84
CA LEU A 96 19.54 -8.33 -4.19
C LEU A 96 20.33 -9.34 -5.04
N THR A 97 19.63 -10.30 -5.62
CA THR A 97 20.20 -11.31 -6.54
C THR A 97 19.39 -11.39 -7.82
N SER A 98 20.03 -11.81 -8.93
CA SER A 98 19.31 -12.09 -10.17
C SER A 98 18.78 -13.52 -10.17
N VAL A 99 17.57 -13.73 -10.74
CA VAL A 99 16.92 -15.05 -10.87
C VAL A 99 16.74 -15.38 -12.34
N PRO A 100 17.72 -16.04 -12.98
CA PRO A 100 17.65 -16.36 -14.40
C PRO A 100 16.50 -17.32 -14.72
N GLY A 101 15.92 -17.18 -15.91
CA GLY A 101 14.96 -18.14 -16.47
C GLY A 101 13.53 -18.07 -15.90
N MET A 102 13.24 -17.11 -15.02
CA MET A 102 11.89 -16.92 -14.47
C MET A 102 11.08 -15.80 -15.14
N ALA A 103 11.71 -15.02 -16.02
CA ALA A 103 11.07 -13.90 -16.71
C ALA A 103 10.88 -14.19 -18.21
N GLU A 104 9.97 -13.44 -18.83
CA GLU A 104 9.80 -13.43 -20.28
C GLU A 104 11.00 -12.80 -21.01
N PRO A 105 11.19 -13.07 -22.33
CA PRO A 105 12.25 -12.44 -23.11
C PRO A 105 12.24 -10.90 -22.99
N GLY A 106 13.41 -10.33 -22.73
CA GLY A 106 13.56 -8.88 -22.51
C GLY A 106 13.29 -8.41 -21.08
N ARG A 107 12.97 -9.32 -20.17
CA ARG A 107 12.74 -9.09 -18.75
C ARG A 107 13.70 -9.87 -17.88
N MET A 108 13.89 -9.41 -16.66
CA MET A 108 14.66 -10.09 -15.61
C MET A 108 13.94 -9.96 -14.28
N ILE A 109 13.89 -11.06 -13.55
CA ILE A 109 13.42 -11.05 -12.16
C ILE A 109 14.63 -10.92 -11.24
N LEU A 110 14.56 -9.95 -10.33
CA LEU A 110 15.48 -9.82 -9.22
C LEU A 110 14.77 -10.26 -7.95
N ARG A 111 15.48 -11.00 -7.10
CA ARG A 111 15.04 -11.39 -5.76
C ARG A 111 15.69 -10.46 -4.75
N LEU A 112 14.89 -9.80 -3.95
CA LEU A 112 15.32 -9.11 -2.75
C LEU A 112 15.03 -10.02 -1.55
N GLU A 113 16.06 -10.65 -1.03
CA GLU A 113 15.99 -11.44 0.20
C GLU A 113 15.81 -10.48 1.37
N THR A 114 14.65 -10.54 2.03
CA THR A 114 14.27 -9.58 3.04
C THR A 114 15.10 -9.77 4.31
N ALA A 115 15.79 -8.71 4.74
CA ALA A 115 16.49 -8.65 6.03
C ALA A 115 15.66 -7.96 7.10
N GLU A 116 14.99 -6.88 6.73
CA GLU A 116 14.10 -6.12 7.60
C GLU A 116 13.08 -5.33 6.79
N ALA A 117 11.95 -5.01 7.38
CA ALA A 117 11.00 -4.09 6.79
C ALA A 117 10.46 -3.10 7.83
N TYR A 118 9.98 -1.97 7.34
CA TYR A 118 9.41 -0.90 8.16
C TYR A 118 8.25 -0.26 7.42
N VAL A 119 7.18 0.03 8.13
CA VAL A 119 6.00 0.73 7.61
C VAL A 119 5.66 1.92 8.51
N ASP A 120 5.29 3.04 7.89
CA ASP A 120 4.73 4.22 8.57
C ASP A 120 3.54 4.71 7.73
N ASP A 121 2.35 4.53 8.25
CA ASP A 121 1.10 4.80 7.54
C ASP A 121 0.01 5.35 8.48
N LEU A 122 -1.23 5.38 7.99
CA LEU A 122 -2.39 5.86 8.74
C LEU A 122 -2.70 5.05 10.02
N TRP A 123 -2.05 3.90 10.21
CA TRP A 123 -2.15 3.07 11.41
C TRP A 123 -0.99 3.30 12.39
N GLY A 124 0.01 4.06 11.97
CA GLY A 124 1.23 4.35 12.71
C GLY A 124 2.43 3.56 12.20
N ALA A 125 3.56 3.78 12.84
CA ALA A 125 4.84 3.21 12.47
C ALA A 125 5.10 1.86 13.13
N GLY A 126 5.80 0.96 12.42
CA GLY A 126 6.20 -0.34 12.95
C GLY A 126 7.29 -1.02 12.13
N GLY A 127 8.22 -1.67 12.83
CA GLY A 127 9.16 -2.62 12.23
C GLY A 127 8.47 -3.96 11.93
N VAL A 128 9.02 -4.70 10.99
CA VAL A 128 8.52 -6.00 10.56
C VAL A 128 9.70 -6.93 10.34
N GLU A 129 9.71 -8.04 11.06
CA GLU A 129 10.72 -9.08 10.89
C GLU A 129 10.41 -9.93 9.62
N PRO A 130 11.41 -10.54 8.99
CA PRO A 130 11.23 -11.34 7.79
C PRO A 130 10.19 -12.46 7.94
N GLU A 131 10.18 -13.14 9.09
CA GLU A 131 9.23 -14.21 9.39
C GLU A 131 7.80 -13.69 9.48
N GLU A 132 7.61 -12.51 10.07
CA GLU A 132 6.28 -11.87 10.14
C GLU A 132 5.78 -11.48 8.75
N LEU A 133 6.67 -10.96 7.88
CA LEU A 133 6.32 -10.61 6.50
C LEU A 133 5.96 -11.86 5.69
N ARG A 134 6.69 -12.98 5.89
CA ARG A 134 6.42 -14.27 5.26
C ARG A 134 5.03 -14.78 5.61
N ASP A 135 4.68 -14.75 6.91
CA ASP A 135 3.46 -15.34 7.43
C ASP A 135 2.22 -14.44 7.27
N ALA A 136 2.43 -13.15 6.99
CA ALA A 136 1.35 -12.19 6.79
C ALA A 136 0.58 -12.46 5.49
N ALA A 137 -0.69 -12.04 5.46
CA ALA A 137 -1.49 -11.96 4.24
C ALA A 137 -1.76 -10.51 3.86
N ALA A 138 -1.78 -10.21 2.57
CA ALA A 138 -2.24 -8.91 2.10
C ALA A 138 -3.73 -8.72 2.35
N ASP A 139 -4.17 -7.47 2.47
CA ASP A 139 -5.59 -7.17 2.58
C ASP A 139 -6.34 -7.62 1.30
N PRO A 140 -7.44 -8.36 1.42
CA PRO A 140 -8.18 -8.88 0.27
C PRO A 140 -8.79 -7.78 -0.61
N LEU A 141 -8.98 -6.57 -0.09
CA LEU A 141 -9.51 -5.43 -0.84
C LEU A 141 -8.42 -4.62 -1.56
N ALA A 142 -7.13 -4.87 -1.28
CA ALA A 142 -6.01 -4.04 -1.77
C ALA A 142 -6.00 -3.81 -3.28
N VAL A 143 -6.33 -4.84 -4.07
CA VAL A 143 -6.38 -4.75 -5.54
C VAL A 143 -7.55 -3.90 -6.07
N HIS A 144 -8.58 -3.69 -5.26
CA HIS A 144 -9.78 -2.94 -5.60
C HIS A 144 -9.88 -1.59 -4.90
N GLU A 145 -9.04 -1.34 -3.89
CA GLU A 145 -9.16 -0.18 -3.00
C GLU A 145 -9.24 1.14 -3.75
N ALA A 146 -8.34 1.34 -4.73
CA ALA A 146 -8.29 2.60 -5.48
C ALA A 146 -9.59 2.87 -6.25
N GLU A 147 -10.12 1.88 -6.96
CA GLU A 147 -11.39 1.99 -7.69
C GLU A 147 -12.58 2.19 -6.74
N LEU A 148 -12.60 1.46 -5.63
CA LEU A 148 -13.64 1.58 -4.61
C LEU A 148 -13.67 2.97 -3.97
N LEU A 149 -12.51 3.53 -3.61
CA LEU A 149 -12.42 4.88 -3.05
C LEU A 149 -12.83 5.95 -4.06
N GLN A 150 -12.42 5.82 -5.32
CA GLN A 150 -12.85 6.72 -6.39
C GLN A 150 -14.37 6.64 -6.62
N HIS A 151 -14.93 5.43 -6.62
CA HIS A 151 -16.37 5.21 -6.74
C HIS A 151 -17.14 5.82 -5.56
N LEU A 152 -16.70 5.57 -4.32
CA LEU A 152 -17.29 6.15 -3.13
C LEU A 152 -17.27 7.68 -3.18
N HIS A 153 -16.17 8.27 -3.60
CA HIS A 153 -16.03 9.72 -3.71
C HIS A 153 -16.93 10.31 -4.79
N ALA A 154 -17.04 9.67 -5.94
CA ALA A 154 -17.80 10.20 -7.10
C ALA A 154 -19.31 9.93 -7.00
N ALA A 155 -19.71 8.73 -6.54
CA ALA A 155 -21.10 8.28 -6.60
C ALA A 155 -21.82 8.31 -5.24
N HIS A 156 -21.08 8.31 -4.13
CA HIS A 156 -21.63 8.20 -2.78
C HIS A 156 -21.17 9.32 -1.84
N GLY A 157 -20.78 10.48 -2.41
CA GLY A 157 -20.26 11.62 -1.62
C GLY A 157 -21.22 12.09 -0.53
N GLU A 158 -22.54 12.11 -0.79
CA GLU A 158 -23.55 12.50 0.21
C GLU A 158 -23.62 11.50 1.36
N GLN A 159 -23.59 10.19 1.08
CA GLN A 159 -23.57 9.15 2.11
C GLN A 159 -22.28 9.21 2.93
N VAL A 160 -21.12 9.42 2.28
CA VAL A 160 -19.84 9.60 2.97
C VAL A 160 -19.89 10.86 3.86
N GLN A 161 -20.49 11.96 3.37
CA GLN A 161 -20.66 13.17 4.18
C GLN A 161 -21.54 12.92 5.42
N THR A 162 -22.60 12.10 5.29
CA THR A 162 -23.50 11.77 6.40
C THR A 162 -22.78 10.99 7.52
N LEU A 163 -21.67 10.29 7.23
CA LEU A 163 -20.87 9.61 8.28
C LEU A 163 -20.37 10.58 9.36
N CYS A 164 -20.26 11.88 9.05
CA CYS A 164 -19.89 12.89 10.02
C CYS A 164 -20.86 12.98 11.20
N THR A 165 -22.13 12.63 11.01
CA THR A 165 -23.12 12.63 12.10
C THR A 165 -22.72 11.68 13.24
N LEU A 166 -22.00 10.59 12.89
CA LEU A 166 -21.49 9.64 13.87
C LEU A 166 -20.29 10.17 14.68
N LEU A 167 -19.67 11.27 14.24
CA LEU A 167 -18.52 11.89 14.89
C LEU A 167 -18.91 13.00 15.88
N GLY A 168 -20.20 13.32 16.00
CA GLY A 168 -20.72 14.37 16.86
C GLY A 168 -20.26 15.79 16.43
N GLU A 169 -20.06 16.69 17.40
CA GLU A 169 -19.71 18.08 17.14
C GLU A 169 -18.31 18.34 16.61
N ARG A 170 -17.48 17.30 16.44
CA ARG A 170 -16.08 17.43 15.96
C ARG A 170 -15.97 17.92 14.53
N VAL A 171 -16.98 17.66 13.71
CA VAL A 171 -17.02 18.12 12.32
C VAL A 171 -17.92 19.34 12.26
N GLY A 172 -17.34 20.51 12.11
CA GLY A 172 -18.12 21.75 11.91
C GLY A 172 -19.02 21.62 10.67
N ALA A 173 -20.15 22.29 10.66
CA ALA A 173 -21.22 22.20 9.65
C ALA A 173 -20.80 22.48 8.20
N GLN A 174 -19.55 22.89 7.94
CA GLN A 174 -19.00 23.23 6.63
C GLN A 174 -17.80 22.35 6.21
N GLY A 175 -17.49 21.29 6.95
CA GLY A 175 -16.40 20.38 6.63
C GLY A 175 -16.74 19.48 5.43
N ASN A 176 -15.77 19.29 4.52
CA ASN A 176 -15.86 18.29 3.46
C ASN A 176 -15.24 16.97 3.94
N VAL A 177 -15.86 15.85 3.58
CA VAL A 177 -15.44 14.50 3.97
C VAL A 177 -15.10 13.68 2.75
N VAL A 178 -13.89 13.16 2.72
CA VAL A 178 -13.35 12.41 1.58
C VAL A 178 -12.90 11.03 2.04
N PRO A 179 -13.32 9.93 1.37
CA PRO A 179 -12.85 8.59 1.68
C PRO A 179 -11.36 8.48 1.28
N VAL A 180 -10.48 8.14 2.23
CA VAL A 180 -9.02 8.15 1.99
C VAL A 180 -8.36 6.80 2.10
N ALA A 181 -8.95 5.85 2.82
CA ALA A 181 -8.46 4.48 2.90
C ALA A 181 -9.61 3.51 3.18
N LEU A 182 -9.52 2.31 2.62
CA LEU A 182 -10.48 1.23 2.79
C LEU A 182 -9.71 -0.08 2.92
N ASP A 183 -9.96 -0.79 4.00
CA ASP A 183 -9.42 -2.12 4.25
C ASP A 183 -10.53 -3.06 4.73
N ARG A 184 -10.19 -4.34 4.92
CA ARG A 184 -11.16 -5.36 5.38
C ARG A 184 -11.83 -5.03 6.72
N PHE A 185 -11.27 -4.12 7.51
CA PHE A 185 -11.78 -3.78 8.84
C PHE A 185 -12.62 -2.51 8.85
N GLY A 186 -12.60 -1.65 7.81
CA GLY A 186 -13.37 -0.43 7.81
C GLY A 186 -12.95 0.62 6.78
N LEU A 187 -13.67 1.73 6.83
CA LEU A 187 -13.46 2.92 6.01
C LEU A 187 -12.79 4.01 6.84
N ARG A 188 -11.75 4.64 6.29
CA ARG A 188 -11.17 5.86 6.83
C ARG A 188 -11.53 7.05 5.93
N VAL A 189 -11.96 8.12 6.54
CA VAL A 189 -12.28 9.37 5.84
C VAL A 189 -11.42 10.50 6.37
N ARG A 190 -11.13 11.47 5.54
CA ARG A 190 -10.49 12.73 5.91
C ARG A 190 -11.52 13.83 5.95
N CYS A 191 -11.67 14.42 7.11
CA CYS A 191 -12.50 15.60 7.35
C CYS A 191 -11.65 16.85 7.15
N THR A 192 -12.12 17.77 6.29
CA THR A 192 -11.44 19.04 6.01
C THR A 192 -12.38 20.19 6.25
N GLY A 193 -11.90 21.23 6.92
CA GLY A 193 -12.67 22.41 7.29
C GLY A 193 -11.79 23.36 8.07
N ALA A 194 -12.22 23.79 9.26
CA ALA A 194 -11.39 24.57 10.18
C ALA A 194 -10.16 23.76 10.65
N GLU A 195 -10.35 22.46 10.81
CA GLU A 195 -9.28 21.50 11.09
C GLU A 195 -9.29 20.39 10.04
N CYS A 196 -8.13 19.74 9.86
CA CYS A 196 -7.98 18.57 9.00
C CYS A 196 -7.60 17.37 9.87
N PHE A 197 -8.46 16.35 9.90
CA PHE A 197 -8.22 15.13 10.66
C PHE A 197 -8.82 13.91 9.97
N ASP A 198 -8.32 12.73 10.32
CA ASP A 198 -8.83 11.46 9.83
C ASP A 198 -9.75 10.82 10.87
N ALA A 199 -10.89 10.32 10.40
CA ALA A 199 -11.80 9.50 11.19
C ALA A 199 -11.91 8.10 10.58
N ARG A 200 -12.10 7.08 11.44
CA ARG A 200 -12.26 5.71 11.01
C ARG A 200 -13.61 5.17 11.47
N PHE A 201 -14.25 4.45 10.57
CA PHE A 201 -15.49 3.71 10.81
C PHE A 201 -15.19 2.22 10.60
N ASP A 202 -15.14 1.47 11.70
CA ASP A 202 -14.90 0.04 11.66
C ASP A 202 -16.15 -0.72 11.24
N PHE A 203 -15.96 -1.77 10.44
CA PHE A 203 -17.02 -2.73 10.16
C PHE A 203 -17.26 -3.63 11.37
N PRO A 204 -18.49 -4.12 11.57
CA PRO A 204 -18.80 -5.05 12.67
C PRO A 204 -17.94 -6.33 12.65
N GLU A 205 -17.64 -6.82 11.46
CA GLU A 205 -16.78 -7.98 11.20
C GLU A 205 -15.86 -7.67 10.00
N PRO A 206 -14.63 -8.24 9.96
CA PRO A 206 -13.76 -8.08 8.82
C PRO A 206 -14.36 -8.66 7.54
N VAL A 207 -14.35 -7.92 6.46
CA VAL A 207 -14.85 -8.35 5.15
C VAL A 207 -13.78 -9.10 4.37
N ARG A 208 -14.19 -10.09 3.57
CA ARG A 208 -13.28 -10.96 2.81
C ARG A 208 -13.25 -10.67 1.32
N ASP A 209 -14.26 -9.96 0.82
CA ASP A 209 -14.40 -9.63 -0.59
C ASP A 209 -15.29 -8.40 -0.82
N VAL A 210 -15.44 -8.01 -2.09
CA VAL A 210 -16.26 -6.85 -2.48
C VAL A 210 -17.77 -7.07 -2.24
N ALA A 211 -18.25 -8.32 -2.20
CA ALA A 211 -19.66 -8.59 -1.93
C ALA A 211 -20.00 -8.36 -0.45
N GLU A 212 -19.16 -8.86 0.45
CA GLU A 212 -19.27 -8.59 1.89
C GLU A 212 -19.08 -7.09 2.20
N LEU A 213 -18.15 -6.43 1.49
CA LEU A 213 -17.94 -4.98 1.61
C LEU A 213 -19.21 -4.19 1.31
N ARG A 214 -19.95 -4.53 0.25
CA ARG A 214 -21.20 -3.84 -0.09
C ARG A 214 -22.21 -3.90 1.06
N HIS A 215 -22.32 -5.04 1.71
CA HIS A 215 -23.22 -5.21 2.86
C HIS A 215 -22.73 -4.40 4.06
N ALA A 216 -21.44 -4.44 4.37
CA ALA A 216 -20.86 -3.68 5.47
C ALA A 216 -21.02 -2.16 5.27
N MET A 217 -20.78 -1.66 4.05
CA MET A 217 -20.97 -0.25 3.70
C MET A 217 -22.44 0.18 3.80
N HIS A 218 -23.38 -0.66 3.35
CA HIS A 218 -24.82 -0.39 3.50
C HIS A 218 -25.20 -0.23 4.97
N THR A 219 -24.78 -1.16 5.82
CA THR A 219 -25.02 -1.10 7.27
C THR A 219 -24.42 0.16 7.90
N LEU A 220 -23.21 0.56 7.48
CA LEU A 220 -22.56 1.77 7.97
C LEU A 220 -23.35 3.04 7.59
N PHE A 221 -23.80 3.15 6.35
CA PHE A 221 -24.59 4.29 5.87
C PHE A 221 -25.97 4.34 6.52
N GLU A 222 -26.63 3.21 6.74
CA GLU A 222 -27.90 3.16 7.49
C GLU A 222 -27.74 3.62 8.94
N ALA A 223 -26.64 3.27 9.59
CA ALA A 223 -26.35 3.74 10.96
C ALA A 223 -26.17 5.26 11.03
N ALA A 224 -25.57 5.87 10.00
CA ALA A 224 -25.36 7.32 9.92
C ALA A 224 -26.64 8.11 9.57
N ALA A 225 -27.64 7.47 8.98
CA ALA A 225 -28.89 8.11 8.56
C ALA A 225 -29.97 8.11 9.65
N ARG A 226 -29.72 7.46 10.80
CA ARG A 226 -30.63 7.41 11.98
C ARG A 226 -30.39 8.59 12.91
#